data_f27c6d1fb20d66fc8bb07a498eb3741a
#
_entry.id   f27c6d1fb20d66fc8bb07a498eb3741a
#
_cell.length_a   1.000
_cell.length_b   1.000
_cell.length_c   1.000
_cell.angle_alpha   90.00
_cell.angle_beta   90.00
_cell.angle_gamma   90.00
#
_symmetry.space_group_name_H-M   'P 1'
#
loop_
_entity.id
_entity.type
_entity.pdbx_description
1 polymer ?
#
loop_
_entity_poly.entity_id
_entity_poly.type
_entity_poly.pdbx_seq_one_letter_code
_entity_poly.pdbx_strand_id
1 'polypeptide(L)'
;AHSSVAEVSPTPAPSPTPLAAPPSPTPAPDPLGPPPANAAEARNGLQLLLGPTAFAEPCPPALVSKWKVACATGDVDGDGLPDTAWVVPLHPPAPRSPAPAVVLLRTAASQEIEEFAQDGSADTSPAGISLFGLADRDGHPGAELAYVITRCAATICTATARIQAWDGAAWRDIGPGDDGLPALASATFDGAGAASELILTGGILDPAAGPTRLTTRAYAFSDGRYRLVRTDHGPSEYLYHAVLDADALFAAGKFELSIAAYTALINHAQLKDWKKEAGHGDGRPALEGYARFRIAVATAALGLDPTEAIDAAIRDGKEQVFSIAAQEFRKGFQEHRTVIAGCASATRYLGTTGNGADNPAYIARLFDYGYANQPARTYQDICRLP
;
A
#
# COMPACT_ATOMS: atom_id res chain seq x y z
N ALA A 1 -30.38 85.81 65.76
CA ALA A 1 -31.32 84.74 65.27
C ALA A 1 -31.01 84.33 63.87
N HIS A 2 -30.36 83.19 63.69
CA HIS A 2 -30.17 82.55 62.36
C HIS A 2 -31.13 81.34 62.29
N SER A 3 -32.13 81.43 61.41
CA SER A 3 -32.99 80.28 61.09
C SER A 3 -32.27 79.40 60.06
N SER A 4 -32.10 78.14 60.50
CA SER A 4 -31.63 77.06 59.64
C SER A 4 -32.78 76.50 58.86
N VAL A 5 -32.75 76.57 57.52
CA VAL A 5 -33.67 75.92 56.63
C VAL A 5 -33.16 74.52 56.33
N ALA A 6 -33.96 73.48 56.65
CA ALA A 6 -33.66 72.10 56.40
C ALA A 6 -33.88 71.80 54.90
N GLU A 7 -32.82 71.31 54.27
CA GLU A 7 -32.83 70.88 52.86
C GLU A 7 -33.42 69.46 52.79
N VAL A 8 -34.54 69.32 52.09
CA VAL A 8 -35.22 68.04 51.85
C VAL A 8 -34.57 67.36 50.64
N SER A 9 -33.83 66.28 50.87
CA SER A 9 -33.28 65.45 49.80
C SER A 9 -34.39 64.78 48.97
N PRO A 10 -34.32 64.79 47.64
CA PRO A 10 -35.28 64.10 46.80
C PRO A 10 -35.14 62.61 46.87
N THR A 11 -36.19 61.87 47.01
CA THR A 11 -36.30 60.37 46.97
C THR A 11 -35.92 59.90 45.59
N PRO A 12 -34.97 58.92 45.46
CA PRO A 12 -34.59 58.36 44.15
C PRO A 12 -35.80 57.65 43.51
N ALA A 13 -35.97 57.93 42.19
CA ALA A 13 -37.01 57.28 41.39
C ALA A 13 -36.70 55.77 41.25
N PRO A 14 -37.72 54.88 41.20
CA PRO A 14 -37.50 53.45 41.02
C PRO A 14 -36.84 53.15 39.65
N SER A 15 -35.72 52.38 39.69
CA SER A 15 -35.07 51.90 38.48
C SER A 15 -36.06 51.06 37.59
N PRO A 16 -36.05 51.25 36.28
CA PRO A 16 -36.90 50.48 35.39
C PRO A 16 -36.48 49.00 35.42
N THR A 17 -37.46 48.13 35.64
CA THR A 17 -37.27 46.66 35.58
C THR A 17 -36.78 46.29 34.17
N PRO A 18 -35.68 45.55 34.00
CA PRO A 18 -35.25 45.10 32.70
C PRO A 18 -36.34 44.29 32.01
N LEU A 19 -36.76 44.67 30.79
CA LEU A 19 -37.60 43.82 29.97
C LEU A 19 -36.86 42.51 29.73
N ALA A 20 -37.54 41.39 29.99
CA ALA A 20 -37.02 40.05 29.67
C ALA A 20 -36.65 40.00 28.17
N ALA A 21 -35.43 39.64 27.86
CA ALA A 21 -35.01 39.44 26.48
C ALA A 21 -35.93 38.40 25.81
N PRO A 22 -36.31 38.61 24.54
CA PRO A 22 -37.10 37.62 23.80
C PRO A 22 -36.34 36.28 23.81
N PRO A 23 -37.06 35.14 23.89
CA PRO A 23 -36.41 33.83 23.82
C PRO A 23 -35.63 33.72 22.52
N SER A 24 -34.34 33.26 22.65
CA SER A 24 -33.53 33.00 21.47
C SER A 24 -34.25 32.05 20.52
N PRO A 25 -34.29 32.30 19.22
CA PRO A 25 -34.98 31.43 18.30
C PRO A 25 -34.39 30.01 18.44
N THR A 26 -35.23 29.01 18.53
CA THR A 26 -34.84 27.61 18.52
C THR A 26 -34.06 27.36 17.23
N PRO A 27 -32.81 26.84 17.29
CA PRO A 27 -32.08 26.57 16.06
C PRO A 27 -32.89 25.64 15.17
N ALA A 28 -32.96 25.96 13.88
CA ALA A 28 -33.62 25.10 12.91
C ALA A 28 -33.00 23.69 12.97
N PRO A 29 -33.79 22.63 12.86
CA PRO A 29 -33.26 21.28 12.86
C PRO A 29 -32.20 21.15 11.77
N ASP A 30 -31.08 20.56 12.13
CA ASP A 30 -29.96 20.32 11.20
C ASP A 30 -30.40 19.31 10.13
N PRO A 31 -30.42 19.69 8.83
CA PRO A 31 -30.93 18.83 7.77
C PRO A 31 -30.15 17.55 7.57
N LEU A 32 -28.87 17.50 8.00
CA LEU A 32 -28.01 16.35 7.78
C LEU A 32 -28.14 15.24 8.84
N GLY A 33 -28.65 15.54 10.03
CA GLY A 33 -28.65 14.56 11.12
C GLY A 33 -27.23 14.10 11.55
N PRO A 34 -27.10 13.00 12.30
CA PRO A 34 -25.81 12.40 12.67
C PRO A 34 -25.14 11.77 11.45
N PRO A 35 -23.79 11.48 11.50
CA PRO A 35 -23.12 10.69 10.50
C PRO A 35 -23.79 9.33 10.30
N PRO A 36 -23.90 8.82 9.04
CA PRO A 36 -24.63 7.59 8.75
C PRO A 36 -23.94 6.36 9.31
N ALA A 37 -24.72 5.38 9.77
CA ALA A 37 -24.20 4.11 10.27
C ALA A 37 -24.03 3.05 9.15
N ASN A 38 -24.71 3.23 8.01
CA ASN A 38 -24.71 2.30 6.88
C ASN A 38 -24.94 3.04 5.55
N ALA A 39 -24.76 2.31 4.43
CA ALA A 39 -24.87 2.87 3.09
C ALA A 39 -26.27 3.41 2.77
N ALA A 40 -27.34 2.76 3.26
CA ALA A 40 -28.70 3.22 3.02
C ALA A 40 -28.98 4.57 3.69
N GLU A 41 -28.50 4.75 4.91
CA GLU A 41 -28.58 6.03 5.62
C GLU A 41 -27.77 7.11 4.92
N ALA A 42 -26.56 6.78 4.44
CA ALA A 42 -25.72 7.69 3.67
C ALA A 42 -26.42 8.16 2.40
N ARG A 43 -26.97 7.23 1.63
CA ARG A 43 -27.73 7.52 0.39
C ARG A 43 -28.95 8.40 0.66
N ASN A 44 -29.76 8.02 1.64
CA ASN A 44 -30.98 8.77 1.99
C ASN A 44 -30.64 10.19 2.46
N GLY A 45 -29.59 10.34 3.27
CA GLY A 45 -29.16 11.66 3.73
C GLY A 45 -28.66 12.55 2.59
N LEU A 46 -27.90 11.99 1.65
CA LEU A 46 -27.49 12.72 0.44
C LEU A 46 -28.69 13.11 -0.42
N GLN A 47 -29.64 12.21 -0.66
CA GLN A 47 -30.86 12.51 -1.41
C GLN A 47 -31.70 13.63 -0.79
N LEU A 48 -31.85 13.61 0.54
CA LEU A 48 -32.58 14.67 1.26
C LEU A 48 -31.85 16.01 1.17
N LEU A 49 -30.55 16.03 1.28
CA LEU A 49 -29.75 17.25 1.24
C LEU A 49 -29.70 17.88 -0.16
N LEU A 50 -29.45 17.04 -1.17
CA LEU A 50 -29.22 17.51 -2.54
C LEU A 50 -30.53 17.82 -3.28
N GLY A 51 -31.64 17.21 -2.84
CA GLY A 51 -32.95 17.39 -3.48
C GLY A 51 -33.00 16.91 -4.94
N PRO A 52 -34.14 17.09 -5.62
CA PRO A 52 -34.32 16.64 -7.01
C PRO A 52 -33.66 17.57 -8.05
N THR A 53 -33.29 18.79 -7.70
CA THR A 53 -33.01 19.85 -8.69
C THR A 53 -31.61 20.44 -8.64
N ALA A 54 -30.73 20.05 -7.73
CA ALA A 54 -29.56 20.88 -7.47
C ALA A 54 -28.21 20.17 -7.54
N PHE A 55 -27.51 20.39 -8.64
CA PHE A 55 -26.04 20.37 -8.69
C PHE A 55 -25.44 21.77 -8.40
N ALA A 56 -26.12 22.64 -7.69
CA ALA A 56 -25.61 23.98 -7.39
C ALA A 56 -24.32 23.90 -6.53
N GLU A 57 -24.19 22.88 -5.70
CA GLU A 57 -22.98 22.64 -4.87
C GLU A 57 -22.83 21.13 -4.61
N PRO A 58 -22.10 20.40 -5.46
CA PRO A 58 -21.99 18.95 -5.36
C PRO A 58 -21.29 18.47 -4.08
N CYS A 59 -20.48 19.34 -3.47
CA CYS A 59 -19.73 19.09 -2.23
C CYS A 59 -20.09 20.11 -1.14
N PRO A 60 -21.33 20.11 -0.60
CA PRO A 60 -21.71 21.10 0.41
C PRO A 60 -20.76 21.10 1.59
N PRO A 61 -20.32 22.27 2.12
CA PRO A 61 -19.41 22.37 3.26
C PRO A 61 -19.91 21.62 4.50
N ALA A 62 -21.23 21.51 4.65
CA ALA A 62 -21.85 20.77 5.75
C ALA A 62 -21.54 19.26 5.68
N LEU A 63 -21.55 18.64 4.49
CA LEU A 63 -21.17 17.24 4.30
C LEU A 63 -19.69 17.02 4.67
N VAL A 64 -18.81 17.88 4.15
CA VAL A 64 -17.37 17.78 4.40
C VAL A 64 -17.05 17.98 5.88
N SER A 65 -17.66 18.95 6.52
CA SER A 65 -17.38 19.27 7.93
C SER A 65 -17.98 18.27 8.91
N LYS A 66 -19.23 17.85 8.68
CA LYS A 66 -20.00 17.03 9.62
C LYS A 66 -19.83 15.53 9.41
N TRP A 67 -19.97 15.07 8.19
CA TRP A 67 -19.84 13.65 7.86
C TRP A 67 -18.42 13.26 7.41
N LYS A 68 -17.51 14.25 7.24
CA LYS A 68 -16.14 14.02 6.74
C LYS A 68 -16.11 13.38 5.36
N VAL A 69 -17.08 13.69 4.53
CA VAL A 69 -17.21 13.18 3.17
C VAL A 69 -16.08 13.72 2.30
N ALA A 70 -15.43 12.84 1.55
CA ALA A 70 -14.60 13.21 0.41
C ALA A 70 -15.47 13.17 -0.85
N CYS A 71 -15.37 14.18 -1.73
CA CYS A 71 -16.11 14.21 -2.96
C CYS A 71 -15.28 14.74 -4.13
N ALA A 72 -15.67 14.34 -5.34
CA ALA A 72 -15.10 14.80 -6.59
C ALA A 72 -16.20 14.95 -7.65
N THR A 73 -15.97 15.84 -8.61
CA THR A 73 -16.84 16.07 -9.75
C THR A 73 -16.12 15.85 -11.06
N GLY A 74 -16.81 15.30 -12.04
CA GLY A 74 -16.33 15.05 -13.39
C GLY A 74 -17.46 14.49 -14.23
N ASP A 75 -17.33 14.51 -15.54
CA ASP A 75 -18.29 13.92 -16.47
C ASP A 75 -17.93 12.44 -16.65
N VAL A 76 -18.61 11.52 -15.94
CA VAL A 76 -18.25 10.10 -15.92
C VAL A 76 -18.93 9.28 -17.02
N ASP A 77 -20.10 9.74 -17.51
CA ASP A 77 -20.84 9.04 -18.55
C ASP A 77 -20.66 9.67 -19.95
N GLY A 78 -19.90 10.77 -20.06
CA GLY A 78 -19.56 11.43 -21.31
C GLY A 78 -20.73 12.27 -21.90
N ASP A 79 -21.71 12.66 -21.07
CA ASP A 79 -22.87 13.46 -21.52
C ASP A 79 -22.58 14.97 -21.55
N GLY A 80 -21.41 15.40 -21.11
CA GLY A 80 -20.95 16.79 -21.04
C GLY A 80 -21.42 17.53 -19.80
N LEU A 81 -22.09 16.86 -18.86
CA LEU A 81 -22.55 17.44 -17.60
C LEU A 81 -21.72 16.88 -16.42
N PRO A 82 -21.51 17.67 -15.36
CA PRO A 82 -20.72 17.20 -14.23
C PRO A 82 -21.50 16.23 -13.35
N ASP A 83 -20.93 15.06 -13.13
CA ASP A 83 -21.37 14.07 -12.16
C ASP A 83 -20.65 14.26 -10.83
N THR A 84 -21.11 13.57 -9.78
CA THR A 84 -20.48 13.66 -8.47
C THR A 84 -20.34 12.29 -7.81
N ALA A 85 -19.13 12.02 -7.34
CA ALA A 85 -18.82 10.88 -6.49
C ALA A 85 -18.54 11.32 -5.06
N TRP A 86 -18.99 10.52 -4.11
CA TRP A 86 -18.73 10.71 -2.67
C TRP A 86 -18.15 9.45 -2.06
N VAL A 87 -17.17 9.63 -1.19
CA VAL A 87 -16.78 8.61 -0.20
C VAL A 87 -17.31 9.08 1.15
N VAL A 88 -18.28 8.34 1.67
CA VAL A 88 -18.95 8.64 2.92
C VAL A 88 -18.46 7.69 4.01
N PRO A 89 -17.71 8.17 5.03
CA PRO A 89 -17.37 7.37 6.19
C PRO A 89 -18.61 6.92 6.94
N LEU A 90 -18.67 5.66 7.32
CA LEU A 90 -19.76 5.08 8.08
C LEU A 90 -19.38 5.00 9.56
N HIS A 91 -20.34 5.21 10.44
CA HIS A 91 -20.17 5.21 11.89
C HIS A 91 -21.07 4.13 12.52
N PRO A 92 -20.75 2.85 12.32
CA PRO A 92 -21.53 1.78 12.94
C PRO A 92 -21.43 1.85 14.47
N PRO A 93 -22.40 1.28 15.21
CA PRO A 93 -22.40 1.29 16.68
C PRO A 93 -21.14 0.68 17.30
N ALA A 94 -20.51 -0.30 16.62
CA ALA A 94 -19.21 -0.85 16.99
C ALA A 94 -18.11 -0.19 16.13
N PRO A 95 -17.23 0.63 16.70
CA PRO A 95 -16.16 1.27 15.93
C PRO A 95 -15.19 0.25 15.38
N ARG A 96 -14.75 0.51 14.13
CA ARG A 96 -13.76 -0.33 13.42
C ARG A 96 -12.58 0.53 12.95
N SER A 97 -11.45 -0.09 12.74
CA SER A 97 -10.26 0.57 12.17
C SER A 97 -9.66 -0.29 11.06
N PRO A 98 -9.54 0.22 9.83
CA PRO A 98 -9.98 1.54 9.38
C PRO A 98 -11.51 1.71 9.46
N ALA A 99 -11.99 2.94 9.48
CA ALA A 99 -13.42 3.21 9.52
C ALA A 99 -14.05 2.72 8.21
N PRO A 100 -15.18 1.98 8.27
CA PRO A 100 -15.89 1.57 7.07
C PRO A 100 -16.38 2.80 6.29
N ALA A 101 -16.54 2.64 4.98
CA ALA A 101 -17.01 3.71 4.10
C ALA A 101 -17.81 3.13 2.94
N VAL A 102 -18.55 3.99 2.27
CA VAL A 102 -19.27 3.66 1.03
C VAL A 102 -18.90 4.66 -0.06
N VAL A 103 -18.76 4.17 -1.29
CA VAL A 103 -18.63 4.99 -2.50
C VAL A 103 -20.01 5.12 -3.12
N LEU A 104 -20.46 6.34 -3.27
CA LEU A 104 -21.72 6.70 -3.87
C LEU A 104 -21.45 7.59 -5.08
N LEU A 105 -22.21 7.39 -6.15
CA LEU A 105 -22.14 8.16 -7.39
C LEU A 105 -23.53 8.62 -7.82
N ARG A 106 -23.62 9.84 -8.34
CA ARG A 106 -24.80 10.36 -9.01
C ARG A 106 -24.37 10.98 -10.32
N THR A 107 -24.94 10.52 -11.44
CA THR A 107 -24.76 11.17 -12.73
C THR A 107 -25.77 12.30 -12.89
N ALA A 108 -25.44 13.26 -13.76
CA ALA A 108 -26.31 14.38 -14.05
C ALA A 108 -27.64 13.92 -14.70
N ALA A 109 -27.57 12.86 -15.51
CA ALA A 109 -28.71 12.25 -16.18
C ALA A 109 -29.63 11.48 -15.21
N SER A 110 -29.08 10.89 -14.15
CA SER A 110 -29.84 10.13 -13.15
C SER A 110 -30.01 10.92 -11.87
N GLN A 111 -31.23 10.97 -11.35
CA GLN A 111 -31.49 11.54 -10.03
C GLN A 111 -31.20 10.54 -8.90
N GLU A 112 -30.92 9.30 -9.25
CA GLU A 112 -30.62 8.25 -8.29
C GLU A 112 -29.14 8.27 -7.90
N ILE A 113 -28.89 7.98 -6.62
CA ILE A 113 -27.54 7.80 -6.10
C ILE A 113 -27.23 6.31 -6.11
N GLU A 114 -26.26 5.93 -6.93
CA GLU A 114 -25.80 4.55 -7.05
C GLU A 114 -24.73 4.24 -6.02
N GLU A 115 -24.77 3.01 -5.50
CA GLU A 115 -23.75 2.47 -4.61
C GLU A 115 -22.71 1.69 -5.42
N PHE A 116 -21.47 2.15 -5.40
CA PHE A 116 -20.38 1.58 -6.17
C PHE A 116 -19.56 0.55 -5.41
N ALA A 117 -19.26 0.88 -4.18
CA ALA A 117 -18.53 0.00 -3.29
C ALA A 117 -18.94 0.26 -1.86
N GLN A 118 -19.24 -0.79 -1.14
CA GLN A 118 -19.42 -0.79 0.29
C GLN A 118 -18.35 -1.67 0.92
N ASP A 119 -17.74 -1.15 1.99
CA ASP A 119 -17.04 -2.02 2.91
C ASP A 119 -18.07 -2.69 3.82
N GLY A 120 -18.15 -3.99 3.77
CA GLY A 120 -19.04 -4.71 4.66
C GLY A 120 -19.73 -5.93 4.08
N SER A 121 -19.23 -6.52 3.00
CA SER A 121 -19.54 -7.93 2.74
C SER A 121 -19.13 -8.73 3.98
N ALA A 122 -19.83 -9.83 4.25
CA ALA A 122 -19.69 -10.69 5.43
C ALA A 122 -18.25 -11.20 5.72
N ASP A 123 -17.28 -10.71 4.97
CA ASP A 123 -15.86 -10.95 5.17
C ASP A 123 -15.36 -10.08 6.33
N THR A 124 -14.81 -10.72 7.31
CA THR A 124 -14.51 -10.20 8.65
C THR A 124 -13.37 -9.19 8.73
N SER A 125 -12.75 -8.82 7.60
CA SER A 125 -11.64 -7.87 7.57
C SER A 125 -12.15 -6.42 7.58
N PRO A 126 -11.71 -5.57 8.52
CA PRO A 126 -12.02 -4.15 8.46
C PRO A 126 -11.44 -3.55 7.18
N ALA A 127 -12.24 -2.76 6.49
CA ALA A 127 -11.81 -2.05 5.30
C ALA A 127 -12.18 -0.57 5.41
N GLY A 128 -11.40 0.30 4.76
CA GLY A 128 -11.70 1.71 4.59
C GLY A 128 -11.59 2.08 3.11
N ILE A 129 -12.25 3.15 2.73
CA ILE A 129 -12.21 3.64 1.35
C ILE A 129 -11.74 5.09 1.36
N SER A 130 -10.88 5.44 0.40
CA SER A 130 -10.50 6.82 0.12
C SER A 130 -10.63 7.12 -1.36
N LEU A 131 -11.08 8.34 -1.70
CA LEU A 131 -11.29 8.79 -3.07
C LEU A 131 -10.02 9.44 -3.63
N PHE A 132 -9.64 9.09 -4.87
CA PHE A 132 -8.63 9.85 -5.63
C PHE A 132 -9.24 11.00 -6.40
N GLY A 133 -10.42 10.79 -7.00
CA GLY A 133 -11.15 11.76 -7.78
C GLY A 133 -11.78 11.18 -9.03
N LEU A 134 -12.32 12.10 -9.84
CA LEU A 134 -12.89 11.86 -11.16
C LEU A 134 -12.04 12.61 -12.19
N ALA A 135 -11.52 11.93 -13.19
CA ALA A 135 -10.79 12.53 -14.30
C ALA A 135 -10.61 11.50 -15.43
N ASP A 136 -10.52 11.97 -16.67
CA ASP A 136 -10.13 11.15 -17.80
C ASP A 136 -8.71 10.58 -17.58
N ARG A 137 -8.61 9.27 -17.53
CA ARG A 137 -7.38 8.49 -17.24
C ARG A 137 -7.02 7.53 -18.34
N ASP A 138 -7.96 7.14 -19.18
CA ASP A 138 -7.75 6.15 -20.23
C ASP A 138 -7.81 6.74 -21.65
N GLY A 139 -8.17 8.02 -21.78
CA GLY A 139 -8.29 8.74 -23.04
C GLY A 139 -9.58 8.45 -23.79
N HIS A 140 -10.55 7.79 -23.17
CA HIS A 140 -11.91 7.63 -23.70
C HIS A 140 -12.81 8.75 -23.20
N PRO A 141 -13.92 9.04 -23.89
CA PRO A 141 -14.89 10.00 -23.38
C PRO A 141 -15.44 9.55 -22.02
N GLY A 142 -15.41 10.48 -21.06
CA GLY A 142 -15.81 10.24 -19.68
C GLY A 142 -14.65 10.32 -18.69
N ALA A 143 -14.98 10.48 -17.43
CA ALA A 143 -14.03 10.51 -16.32
C ALA A 143 -14.13 9.22 -15.50
N GLU A 144 -13.02 8.57 -15.26
CA GLU A 144 -12.98 7.39 -14.39
C GLU A 144 -13.14 7.77 -12.93
N LEU A 145 -13.90 6.96 -12.21
CA LEU A 145 -14.01 6.99 -10.76
C LEU A 145 -12.86 6.19 -10.14
N ALA A 146 -11.89 6.87 -9.55
CA ALA A 146 -10.74 6.24 -8.92
C ALA A 146 -10.79 6.33 -7.39
N TYR A 147 -10.62 5.20 -6.71
CA TYR A 147 -10.61 5.09 -5.25
C TYR A 147 -9.71 3.96 -4.76
N VAL A 148 -9.35 3.99 -3.47
CA VAL A 148 -8.58 2.95 -2.80
C VAL A 148 -9.45 2.25 -1.78
N ILE A 149 -9.41 0.93 -1.78
CA ILE A 149 -9.93 0.09 -0.69
C ILE A 149 -8.76 -0.40 0.16
N THR A 150 -8.76 -0.04 1.44
CA THR A 150 -7.77 -0.51 2.41
C THR A 150 -8.38 -1.62 3.25
N ARG A 151 -7.78 -2.81 3.22
CA ARG A 151 -8.17 -3.95 4.07
C ARG A 151 -7.06 -4.29 5.03
N CYS A 152 -7.44 -4.54 6.30
CA CYS A 152 -6.48 -4.89 7.33
C CYS A 152 -6.69 -6.33 7.78
N ALA A 153 -5.61 -7.12 7.78
CA ALA A 153 -5.54 -8.43 8.39
C ALA A 153 -4.55 -8.33 9.56
N ALA A 154 -5.05 -8.51 10.78
CA ALA A 154 -4.28 -8.27 12.00
C ALA A 154 -3.67 -6.85 12.02
N THR A 155 -2.35 -6.74 11.92
CA THR A 155 -1.62 -5.47 11.96
C THR A 155 -1.24 -4.92 10.59
N ILE A 156 -1.45 -5.68 9.51
CA ILE A 156 -1.11 -5.25 8.15
C ILE A 156 -2.37 -4.77 7.44
N CYS A 157 -2.33 -3.52 6.99
CA CYS A 157 -3.34 -2.98 6.08
C CYS A 157 -2.77 -2.92 4.66
N THR A 158 -3.49 -3.55 3.72
CA THR A 158 -3.15 -3.52 2.29
C THR A 158 -4.16 -2.66 1.56
N ALA A 159 -3.69 -1.79 0.70
CA ALA A 159 -4.52 -0.90 -0.09
C ALA A 159 -4.50 -1.32 -1.56
N THR A 160 -5.69 -1.50 -2.12
CA THR A 160 -5.91 -1.85 -3.52
C THR A 160 -6.59 -0.70 -4.23
N ALA A 161 -6.02 -0.23 -5.32
CA ALA A 161 -6.63 0.77 -6.18
C ALA A 161 -7.74 0.16 -7.03
N ARG A 162 -8.85 0.89 -7.16
CA ARG A 162 -9.96 0.60 -8.04
C ARG A 162 -10.17 1.79 -8.95
N ILE A 163 -10.35 1.51 -10.23
CA ILE A 163 -10.61 2.53 -11.24
C ILE A 163 -11.78 2.03 -12.08
N GLN A 164 -12.89 2.74 -12.01
CA GLN A 164 -14.13 2.38 -12.69
C GLN A 164 -14.34 3.29 -13.88
N ALA A 165 -14.48 2.71 -15.06
CA ALA A 165 -14.79 3.40 -16.30
C ALA A 165 -16.18 3.02 -16.78
N TRP A 166 -16.93 3.99 -17.34
CA TRP A 166 -18.20 3.77 -18.00
C TRP A 166 -17.97 3.45 -19.48
N ASP A 167 -18.50 2.34 -20.00
CA ASP A 167 -18.33 1.94 -21.41
C ASP A 167 -19.51 2.30 -22.32
N GLY A 168 -20.44 3.10 -21.81
CA GLY A 168 -21.70 3.47 -22.47
C GLY A 168 -22.87 2.55 -22.11
N ALA A 169 -22.65 1.43 -21.45
CA ALA A 169 -23.67 0.47 -21.06
C ALA A 169 -23.50 -0.07 -19.63
N ALA A 170 -22.25 -0.20 -19.18
CA ALA A 170 -21.93 -0.76 -17.87
C ALA A 170 -20.62 -0.19 -17.32
N TRP A 171 -20.46 -0.26 -16.00
CA TRP A 171 -19.21 0.05 -15.33
C TRP A 171 -18.23 -1.11 -15.42
N ARG A 172 -16.96 -0.79 -15.69
CA ARG A 172 -15.87 -1.77 -15.75
C ARG A 172 -14.74 -1.36 -14.82
N ASP A 173 -14.23 -2.31 -14.06
CA ASP A 173 -13.01 -2.12 -13.27
C ASP A 173 -11.79 -2.25 -14.19
N ILE A 174 -11.17 -1.13 -14.50
CA ILE A 174 -9.93 -1.01 -15.29
C ILE A 174 -8.69 -0.85 -14.41
N GLY A 175 -8.84 -0.92 -13.09
CA GLY A 175 -7.75 -0.82 -12.12
C GLY A 175 -6.74 -1.97 -12.21
N PRO A 176 -5.67 -1.92 -11.41
CA PRO A 176 -4.56 -2.88 -11.47
C PRO A 176 -4.98 -4.35 -11.30
N GLY A 177 -5.94 -4.63 -10.43
CA GLY A 177 -6.41 -5.99 -10.18
C GLY A 177 -5.40 -6.89 -9.46
N ASP A 178 -4.37 -6.30 -8.85
CA ASP A 178 -3.38 -7.00 -8.02
C ASP A 178 -3.75 -6.97 -6.53
N ASP A 179 -2.91 -7.62 -5.70
CA ASP A 179 -3.11 -7.71 -4.25
C ASP A 179 -2.91 -6.37 -3.52
N GLY A 180 -2.57 -5.30 -4.25
CA GLY A 180 -2.36 -3.98 -3.68
C GLY A 180 -1.00 -3.78 -3.03
N LEU A 181 -0.85 -2.67 -2.31
CA LEU A 181 0.38 -2.27 -1.63
C LEU A 181 0.14 -2.16 -0.12
N PRO A 182 0.94 -2.86 0.72
CA PRO A 182 0.81 -2.74 2.17
C PRO A 182 1.20 -1.34 2.64
N ALA A 183 0.55 -0.87 3.70
CA ALA A 183 0.79 0.42 4.35
C ALA A 183 0.89 1.58 3.34
N LEU A 184 -0.15 1.78 2.53
CA LEU A 184 -0.19 2.83 1.53
C LEU A 184 -0.01 4.20 2.18
N ALA A 185 0.99 4.94 1.74
CA ALA A 185 1.27 6.31 2.18
C ALA A 185 0.66 7.35 1.21
N SER A 186 0.70 7.07 -0.09
CA SER A 186 0.10 7.93 -1.10
C SER A 186 -0.33 7.16 -2.35
N ALA A 187 -1.32 7.69 -3.01
CA ALA A 187 -1.79 7.25 -4.32
C ALA A 187 -2.06 8.48 -5.16
N THR A 188 -1.45 8.56 -6.33
CA THR A 188 -1.54 9.71 -7.23
C THR A 188 -1.55 9.24 -8.67
N PHE A 189 -2.02 10.12 -9.56
CA PHE A 189 -1.83 9.93 -10.99
C PHE A 189 -0.80 10.94 -11.48
N ASP A 190 0.09 10.47 -12.34
CA ASP A 190 1.06 11.29 -13.09
C ASP A 190 0.70 11.25 -14.58
N GLY A 191 0.61 12.43 -15.22
CA GLY A 191 0.13 12.55 -16.59
C GLY A 191 -1.39 12.75 -16.70
N ALA A 192 -1.90 12.66 -17.93
CA ALA A 192 -3.31 12.83 -18.26
C ALA A 192 -3.74 11.90 -19.40
N GLY A 193 -5.02 11.55 -19.45
CA GLY A 193 -5.59 10.64 -20.44
C GLY A 193 -4.88 9.28 -20.44
N ALA A 194 -4.78 8.63 -21.58
CA ALA A 194 -4.17 7.31 -21.75
C ALA A 194 -2.67 7.26 -21.38
N ALA A 195 -1.99 8.40 -21.24
CA ALA A 195 -0.61 8.48 -20.77
C ALA A 195 -0.50 8.61 -19.25
N SER A 196 -1.61 8.60 -18.53
CA SER A 196 -1.64 8.70 -17.06
C SER A 196 -1.11 7.44 -16.40
N GLU A 197 -0.12 7.58 -15.53
CA GLU A 197 0.37 6.48 -14.68
C GLU A 197 -0.25 6.59 -13.29
N LEU A 198 -0.79 5.48 -12.78
CA LEU A 198 -1.15 5.37 -11.37
C LEU A 198 0.09 5.05 -10.55
N ILE A 199 0.42 5.91 -9.60
CA ILE A 199 1.56 5.77 -8.71
C ILE A 199 1.08 5.46 -7.29
N LEU A 200 1.42 4.29 -6.78
CA LEU A 200 1.17 3.88 -5.40
C LEU A 200 2.49 3.86 -4.63
N THR A 201 2.55 4.52 -3.48
CA THR A 201 3.74 4.53 -2.62
C THR A 201 3.36 4.09 -1.20
N GLY A 202 4.11 3.14 -0.65
CA GLY A 202 3.85 2.56 0.67
C GLY A 202 4.92 1.58 1.09
N GLY A 203 4.58 0.56 1.89
CA GLY A 203 5.48 -0.53 2.26
C GLY A 203 6.23 -0.33 3.58
N ILE A 204 6.05 0.80 4.28
CA ILE A 204 6.62 0.97 5.62
C ILE A 204 5.66 0.42 6.66
N LEU A 205 6.06 -0.66 7.30
CA LEU A 205 5.30 -1.36 8.33
C LEU A 205 5.94 -1.17 9.72
N ASP A 206 5.33 -1.74 10.74
CA ASP A 206 5.92 -1.74 12.08
C ASP A 206 7.21 -2.57 12.14
N PRO A 207 8.12 -2.32 13.11
CA PRO A 207 9.39 -3.04 13.19
C PRO A 207 9.27 -4.56 13.37
N ALA A 208 8.16 -5.06 13.90
CA ALA A 208 7.95 -6.50 14.08
C ALA A 208 7.60 -7.19 12.74
N ALA A 209 7.20 -6.43 11.73
CA ALA A 209 6.95 -6.95 10.39
C ALA A 209 8.22 -7.45 9.68
N GLY A 210 9.38 -7.05 10.15
CA GLY A 210 10.68 -7.28 9.51
C GLY A 210 11.30 -5.98 8.99
N PRO A 211 12.45 -6.05 8.30
CA PRO A 211 13.01 -4.89 7.66
C PRO A 211 12.08 -4.42 6.54
N THR A 212 11.63 -3.17 6.60
CA THR A 212 10.72 -2.58 5.62
C THR A 212 11.39 -1.41 4.91
N ARG A 213 10.98 -1.14 3.68
CA ARG A 213 11.44 0.01 2.90
C ARG A 213 10.31 0.58 2.07
N LEU A 214 10.42 1.87 1.78
CA LEU A 214 9.48 2.52 0.89
C LEU A 214 9.47 1.80 -0.46
N THR A 215 8.28 1.53 -0.97
CA THR A 215 8.08 0.89 -2.27
C THR A 215 7.12 1.75 -3.08
N THR A 216 7.49 2.04 -4.31
CA THR A 216 6.66 2.74 -5.28
C THR A 216 6.35 1.79 -6.43
N ARG A 217 5.05 1.63 -6.74
CA ARG A 217 4.57 0.89 -7.89
C ARG A 217 3.96 1.86 -8.89
N ALA A 218 4.38 1.79 -10.14
CA ALA A 218 3.80 2.53 -11.25
C ALA A 218 3.02 1.58 -12.15
N TYR A 219 1.80 1.97 -12.48
CA TYR A 219 0.91 1.23 -13.36
C TYR A 219 0.52 2.12 -14.52
N ALA A 220 0.71 1.64 -15.75
CA ALA A 220 0.29 2.31 -16.97
C ALA A 220 -0.96 1.64 -17.55
N PHE A 221 -1.81 2.45 -18.20
CA PHE A 221 -2.98 1.94 -18.90
C PHE A 221 -2.57 1.26 -20.19
N SER A 222 -2.94 -0.01 -20.35
CA SER A 222 -2.70 -0.80 -21.56
C SER A 222 -3.70 -1.97 -21.63
N ASP A 223 -4.11 -2.30 -22.87
CA ASP A 223 -5.07 -3.38 -23.13
C ASP A 223 -6.34 -3.29 -22.26
N GLY A 224 -6.87 -2.07 -22.10
CA GLY A 224 -8.12 -1.83 -21.40
C GLY A 224 -8.05 -1.88 -19.88
N ARG A 225 -6.84 -1.86 -19.28
CA ARG A 225 -6.66 -1.79 -17.83
C ARG A 225 -5.28 -1.26 -17.42
N TYR A 226 -5.15 -0.86 -16.15
CA TYR A 226 -3.87 -0.52 -15.55
C TYR A 226 -3.04 -1.77 -15.25
N ARG A 227 -1.77 -1.79 -15.72
CA ARG A 227 -0.82 -2.90 -15.51
C ARG A 227 0.44 -2.39 -14.84
N LEU A 228 0.98 -3.17 -13.92
CA LEU A 228 2.26 -2.86 -13.27
C LEU A 228 3.37 -2.78 -14.31
N VAL A 229 4.01 -1.62 -14.43
CA VAL A 229 5.14 -1.38 -15.35
C VAL A 229 6.46 -1.19 -14.63
N ARG A 230 6.43 -0.74 -13.36
CA ARG A 230 7.63 -0.50 -12.58
C ARG A 230 7.37 -0.70 -11.10
N THR A 231 8.35 -1.28 -10.41
CA THR A 231 8.44 -1.28 -8.95
C THR A 231 9.79 -0.73 -8.55
N ASP A 232 9.79 0.38 -7.85
CA ASP A 232 10.97 1.02 -7.32
C ASP A 232 11.01 0.84 -5.80
N HIS A 233 12.17 0.51 -5.29
CA HIS A 233 12.41 0.39 -3.87
C HIS A 233 13.29 1.53 -3.38
N GLY A 234 12.88 2.18 -2.33
CA GLY A 234 13.69 3.20 -1.64
C GLY A 234 14.97 2.61 -1.04
N PRO A 235 15.91 3.46 -0.67
CA PRO A 235 17.16 3.04 -0.02
C PRO A 235 16.85 2.28 1.27
N SER A 236 17.71 1.34 1.60
CA SER A 236 17.63 0.58 2.84
C SER A 236 19.01 0.41 3.46
N GLU A 237 19.06 0.43 4.78
CA GLU A 237 20.26 0.17 5.56
C GLU A 237 20.41 -1.31 5.96
N TYR A 238 19.48 -2.19 5.54
CA TYR A 238 19.49 -3.60 5.91
C TYR A 238 20.15 -4.49 4.85
N LEU A 239 21.05 -5.37 5.32
CA LEU A 239 21.74 -6.38 4.49
C LEU A 239 20.74 -7.27 3.71
N TYR A 240 19.61 -7.61 4.34
CA TYR A 240 18.57 -8.40 3.70
C TYR A 240 18.05 -7.75 2.40
N HIS A 241 17.77 -6.45 2.42
CA HIS A 241 17.31 -5.74 1.23
C HIS A 241 18.39 -5.65 0.15
N ALA A 242 19.65 -5.47 0.53
CA ALA A 242 20.76 -5.48 -0.43
C ALA A 242 20.90 -6.85 -1.13
N VAL A 243 20.62 -7.95 -0.41
CA VAL A 243 20.54 -9.29 -1.01
C VAL A 243 19.39 -9.40 -1.99
N LEU A 244 18.20 -8.92 -1.62
CA LEU A 244 17.02 -8.95 -2.51
C LEU A 244 17.25 -8.13 -3.80
N ASP A 245 17.91 -6.99 -3.70
CA ASP A 245 18.23 -6.14 -4.86
C ASP A 245 19.22 -6.84 -5.80
N ALA A 246 20.26 -7.50 -5.24
CA ALA A 246 21.21 -8.30 -6.02
C ALA A 246 20.53 -9.51 -6.68
N ASP A 247 19.61 -10.17 -5.97
CA ASP A 247 18.78 -11.27 -6.51
C ASP A 247 17.88 -10.83 -7.66
N ALA A 248 17.29 -9.63 -7.57
CA ALA A 248 16.47 -9.07 -8.63
C ALA A 248 17.30 -8.83 -9.93
N LEU A 249 18.53 -8.33 -9.78
CA LEU A 249 19.45 -8.19 -10.90
C LEU A 249 19.81 -9.55 -11.52
N PHE A 250 20.05 -10.54 -10.68
CA PHE A 250 20.34 -11.91 -11.13
C PHE A 250 19.15 -12.51 -11.89
N ALA A 251 17.96 -12.41 -11.35
CA ALA A 251 16.73 -12.91 -11.97
C ALA A 251 16.39 -12.21 -13.30
N ALA A 252 16.84 -10.96 -13.46
CA ALA A 252 16.76 -10.22 -14.73
C ALA A 252 17.86 -10.57 -15.73
N GLY A 253 18.72 -11.56 -15.45
CA GLY A 253 19.85 -11.93 -16.29
C GLY A 253 21.00 -10.91 -16.34
N LYS A 254 20.97 -9.89 -15.45
CA LYS A 254 22.01 -8.84 -15.35
C LYS A 254 23.14 -9.31 -14.44
N PHE A 255 23.83 -10.38 -14.88
CA PHE A 255 24.78 -11.11 -14.01
C PHE A 255 25.97 -10.25 -13.56
N GLU A 256 26.58 -9.41 -14.44
CA GLU A 256 27.68 -8.52 -14.04
C GLU A 256 27.25 -7.56 -12.94
N LEU A 257 26.07 -6.97 -13.06
CA LEU A 257 25.51 -6.05 -12.06
C LEU A 257 25.19 -6.79 -10.78
N SER A 258 24.69 -8.02 -10.86
CA SER A 258 24.41 -8.83 -9.67
C SER A 258 25.68 -9.21 -8.91
N ILE A 259 26.76 -9.57 -9.63
CA ILE A 259 28.08 -9.84 -9.03
C ILE A 259 28.59 -8.60 -8.29
N ALA A 260 28.52 -7.43 -8.93
CA ALA A 260 28.92 -6.16 -8.32
C ALA A 260 28.10 -5.87 -7.05
N ALA A 261 26.78 -6.06 -7.09
CA ALA A 261 25.89 -5.84 -5.95
C ALA A 261 26.16 -6.81 -4.79
N TYR A 262 26.31 -8.11 -5.06
CA TYR A 262 26.71 -9.09 -4.03
C TYR A 262 28.08 -8.80 -3.43
N THR A 263 29.04 -8.38 -4.25
CA THR A 263 30.37 -8.01 -3.76
C THR A 263 30.31 -6.77 -2.87
N ALA A 264 29.52 -5.77 -3.26
CA ALA A 264 29.34 -4.56 -2.48
C ALA A 264 28.74 -4.87 -1.10
N LEU A 265 27.67 -5.68 -1.03
CA LEU A 265 27.04 -6.01 0.26
C LEU A 265 27.95 -6.79 1.21
N ILE A 266 28.80 -7.71 0.68
CA ILE A 266 29.78 -8.46 1.48
C ILE A 266 30.80 -7.51 2.12
N ASN A 267 31.22 -6.48 1.39
CA ASN A 267 32.20 -5.50 1.83
C ASN A 267 31.60 -4.34 2.66
N HIS A 268 30.29 -4.25 2.76
CA HIS A 268 29.62 -3.15 3.46
C HIS A 268 29.29 -3.50 4.92
N ALA A 269 30.28 -3.34 5.80
CA ALA A 269 30.14 -3.71 7.21
C ALA A 269 29.04 -2.93 7.97
N GLN A 270 28.64 -1.74 7.50
CA GLN A 270 27.63 -0.89 8.15
C GLN A 270 26.20 -1.31 7.84
N LEU A 271 25.94 -2.18 6.87
CA LEU A 271 24.58 -2.69 6.65
C LEU A 271 24.09 -3.40 7.91
N LYS A 272 22.90 -3.05 8.36
CA LYS A 272 22.29 -3.62 9.55
C LYS A 272 21.84 -5.06 9.32
N ASP A 273 21.93 -5.86 10.37
CA ASP A 273 21.32 -7.19 10.42
C ASP A 273 20.05 -7.13 11.28
N TRP A 274 18.89 -7.12 10.63
CA TRP A 274 17.61 -7.07 11.32
C TRP A 274 17.42 -8.25 12.28
N LYS A 275 17.87 -9.48 11.94
CA LYS A 275 17.75 -10.65 12.83
C LYS A 275 18.47 -10.42 14.14
N LYS A 276 19.65 -9.82 14.08
CA LYS A 276 20.43 -9.48 15.27
C LYS A 276 19.73 -8.39 16.09
N GLU A 277 19.20 -7.35 15.44
CA GLU A 277 18.46 -6.28 16.13
C GLU A 277 17.16 -6.80 16.76
N ALA A 278 16.46 -7.73 16.11
CA ALA A 278 15.24 -8.35 16.60
C ALA A 278 15.47 -9.50 17.61
N GLY A 279 16.73 -9.83 17.93
CA GLY A 279 17.05 -10.92 18.88
C GLY A 279 16.88 -12.33 18.31
N HIS A 280 16.83 -12.49 16.99
CA HIS A 280 16.67 -13.77 16.29
C HIS A 280 18.02 -14.41 15.87
N GLY A 281 19.13 -13.94 16.44
CA GLY A 281 20.48 -14.41 16.12
C GLY A 281 21.18 -13.55 15.07
N ASP A 282 22.35 -13.99 14.62
CA ASP A 282 23.16 -13.30 13.61
C ASP A 282 22.84 -13.88 12.21
N GLY A 283 22.14 -13.12 11.39
CA GLY A 283 21.78 -13.51 10.02
C GLY A 283 22.85 -13.17 8.98
N ARG A 284 23.80 -12.27 9.33
CA ARG A 284 24.82 -11.78 8.39
C ARG A 284 25.69 -12.90 7.81
N PRO A 285 26.27 -13.85 8.62
CA PRO A 285 27.12 -14.90 8.05
C PRO A 285 26.41 -15.73 6.99
N ALA A 286 25.12 -16.04 7.21
CA ALA A 286 24.31 -16.82 6.29
C ALA A 286 24.05 -16.08 4.97
N LEU A 287 23.68 -14.79 5.05
CA LEU A 287 23.45 -13.95 3.86
C LEU A 287 24.74 -13.70 3.07
N GLU A 288 25.88 -13.49 3.75
CA GLU A 288 27.17 -13.37 3.08
C GLU A 288 27.60 -14.67 2.41
N GLY A 289 27.39 -15.83 3.07
CA GLY A 289 27.66 -17.14 2.47
C GLY A 289 26.80 -17.38 1.22
N TYR A 290 25.51 -17.05 1.30
CA TYR A 290 24.61 -17.08 0.16
C TYR A 290 25.10 -16.17 -0.98
N ALA A 291 25.46 -14.92 -0.69
CA ALA A 291 25.93 -13.97 -1.69
C ALA A 291 27.19 -14.46 -2.42
N ARG A 292 28.17 -15.04 -1.69
CA ARG A 292 29.36 -15.64 -2.31
C ARG A 292 29.02 -16.79 -3.24
N PHE A 293 28.10 -17.68 -2.82
CA PHE A 293 27.61 -18.74 -3.68
C PHE A 293 26.96 -18.19 -4.95
N ARG A 294 26.12 -17.15 -4.85
CA ARG A 294 25.45 -16.50 -5.97
C ARG A 294 26.45 -15.83 -6.94
N ILE A 295 27.54 -15.25 -6.44
CA ILE A 295 28.63 -14.72 -7.29
C ILE A 295 29.22 -15.85 -8.15
N ALA A 296 29.51 -17.02 -7.57
CA ALA A 296 30.03 -18.15 -8.32
C ALA A 296 29.09 -18.63 -9.44
N VAL A 297 27.77 -18.71 -9.12
CA VAL A 297 26.73 -19.09 -10.10
C VAL A 297 26.62 -18.04 -11.22
N ALA A 298 26.61 -16.74 -10.86
CA ALA A 298 26.51 -15.64 -11.84
C ALA A 298 27.74 -15.60 -12.75
N THR A 299 28.94 -15.81 -12.21
CA THR A 299 30.18 -15.90 -13.02
C THR A 299 30.13 -17.03 -14.03
N ALA A 300 29.67 -18.22 -13.61
CA ALA A 300 29.46 -19.34 -14.54
C ALA A 300 28.36 -19.06 -15.58
N ALA A 301 27.28 -18.35 -15.20
CA ALA A 301 26.21 -17.97 -16.12
C ALA A 301 26.66 -16.98 -17.19
N LEU A 302 27.68 -16.16 -16.91
CA LEU A 302 28.35 -15.30 -17.90
C LEU A 302 29.28 -16.09 -18.86
N GLY A 303 29.45 -17.38 -18.67
CA GLY A 303 30.42 -18.19 -19.42
C GLY A 303 31.88 -17.95 -19.01
N LEU A 304 32.11 -17.27 -17.90
CA LEU A 304 33.43 -17.05 -17.32
C LEU A 304 33.85 -18.24 -16.45
N ASP A 305 35.17 -18.35 -16.18
CA ASP A 305 35.69 -19.36 -15.24
C ASP A 305 35.26 -19.01 -13.80
N PRO A 306 34.39 -19.81 -13.15
CA PRO A 306 33.92 -19.54 -11.81
C PRO A 306 34.85 -20.05 -10.72
N THR A 307 36.02 -20.59 -11.05
CA THR A 307 36.89 -21.31 -10.08
C THR A 307 37.28 -20.44 -8.90
N GLU A 308 37.72 -19.22 -9.12
CA GLU A 308 38.11 -18.30 -8.04
C GLU A 308 36.91 -17.93 -7.14
N ALA A 309 35.75 -17.66 -7.75
CA ALA A 309 34.52 -17.33 -7.02
C ALA A 309 34.02 -18.53 -6.17
N ILE A 310 34.13 -19.75 -6.72
CA ILE A 310 33.80 -20.98 -6.00
C ILE A 310 34.77 -21.17 -4.81
N ASP A 311 36.08 -20.98 -5.03
CA ASP A 311 37.10 -21.10 -3.96
C ASP A 311 36.84 -20.08 -2.85
N ALA A 312 36.49 -18.86 -3.20
CA ALA A 312 36.10 -17.83 -2.23
C ALA A 312 34.82 -18.24 -1.45
N ALA A 313 33.79 -18.76 -2.11
CA ALA A 313 32.60 -19.24 -1.45
C ALA A 313 32.86 -20.40 -0.48
N ILE A 314 33.81 -21.29 -0.81
CA ILE A 314 34.18 -22.41 0.04
C ILE A 314 35.03 -21.94 1.24
N ARG A 315 36.05 -21.12 0.99
CA ARG A 315 37.03 -20.68 2.00
C ARG A 315 36.43 -19.64 2.94
N ASP A 316 35.78 -18.63 2.40
CA ASP A 316 35.32 -17.44 3.11
C ASP A 316 33.83 -17.51 3.47
N GLY A 317 33.15 -18.57 3.02
CA GLY A 317 31.75 -18.85 3.38
C GLY A 317 31.68 -19.27 4.84
N LYS A 318 31.19 -18.37 5.70
CA LYS A 318 31.05 -18.63 7.14
C LYS A 318 29.95 -19.65 7.44
N GLU A 319 29.00 -19.82 6.55
CA GLU A 319 27.91 -20.77 6.69
C GLU A 319 28.21 -22.06 5.93
N GLN A 320 28.27 -23.16 6.66
CA GLN A 320 28.63 -24.47 6.10
C GLN A 320 27.72 -24.91 4.95
N VAL A 321 26.43 -24.58 4.99
CA VAL A 321 25.45 -24.98 3.95
C VAL A 321 25.84 -24.42 2.58
N PHE A 322 26.18 -23.14 2.47
CA PHE A 322 26.57 -22.54 1.19
C PHE A 322 27.98 -22.89 0.75
N SER A 323 28.91 -23.14 1.69
CA SER A 323 30.22 -23.66 1.38
C SER A 323 30.16 -25.06 0.74
N ILE A 324 29.32 -25.94 1.27
CA ILE A 324 29.11 -27.28 0.69
C ILE A 324 28.30 -27.16 -0.64
N ALA A 325 27.30 -26.29 -0.72
CA ALA A 325 26.59 -26.04 -1.99
C ALA A 325 27.54 -25.60 -3.11
N ALA A 326 28.54 -24.76 -2.79
CA ALA A 326 29.59 -24.37 -3.74
C ALA A 326 30.50 -25.53 -4.15
N GLN A 327 30.82 -26.45 -3.23
CA GLN A 327 31.57 -27.67 -3.56
C GLN A 327 30.76 -28.57 -4.51
N GLU A 328 29.48 -28.79 -4.23
CA GLU A 328 28.63 -29.59 -5.09
C GLU A 328 28.40 -28.92 -6.47
N PHE A 329 28.25 -27.59 -6.49
CA PHE A 329 28.22 -26.83 -7.73
C PHE A 329 29.50 -27.04 -8.55
N ARG A 330 30.68 -26.98 -7.91
CA ARG A 330 31.97 -27.26 -8.56
C ARG A 330 32.00 -28.63 -9.22
N LYS A 331 31.60 -29.69 -8.50
CA LYS A 331 31.56 -31.06 -9.02
C LYS A 331 30.75 -31.15 -10.31
N GLY A 332 29.48 -30.71 -10.26
CA GLY A 332 28.62 -30.74 -11.43
C GLY A 332 29.10 -29.87 -12.59
N PHE A 333 29.65 -28.68 -12.28
CA PHE A 333 30.21 -27.78 -13.30
C PHE A 333 31.48 -28.37 -13.95
N GLN A 334 32.39 -28.98 -13.18
CA GLN A 334 33.61 -29.58 -13.73
C GLN A 334 33.32 -30.79 -14.61
N GLU A 335 32.32 -31.61 -14.23
CA GLU A 335 31.95 -32.80 -14.96
C GLU A 335 31.31 -32.45 -16.36
N HIS A 336 30.45 -31.45 -16.40
CA HIS A 336 29.64 -31.14 -17.60
C HIS A 336 29.96 -29.79 -18.24
N ARG A 337 30.79 -28.97 -17.63
CA ARG A 337 31.15 -27.61 -18.08
C ARG A 337 29.95 -26.68 -18.33
N THR A 338 28.84 -26.87 -17.57
CA THR A 338 27.65 -26.05 -17.69
C THR A 338 27.17 -25.59 -16.32
N VAL A 339 26.70 -24.35 -16.25
CA VAL A 339 26.11 -23.79 -15.03
C VAL A 339 24.86 -24.57 -14.59
N ILE A 340 24.12 -25.12 -15.55
CA ILE A 340 22.92 -25.95 -15.28
C ILE A 340 23.30 -27.21 -14.48
N ALA A 341 24.34 -27.92 -14.88
CA ALA A 341 24.80 -29.12 -14.17
C ALA A 341 25.36 -28.79 -12.77
N GLY A 342 26.09 -27.68 -12.65
CA GLY A 342 26.52 -27.16 -11.36
C GLY A 342 25.33 -26.86 -10.44
N CYS A 343 24.32 -26.15 -10.93
CA CYS A 343 23.10 -25.84 -10.20
C CYS A 343 22.30 -27.10 -9.83
N ALA A 344 22.20 -28.10 -10.73
CA ALA A 344 21.51 -29.34 -10.43
C ALA A 344 22.16 -30.10 -9.26
N SER A 345 23.51 -30.16 -9.22
CA SER A 345 24.24 -30.76 -8.08
C SER A 345 24.07 -29.99 -6.78
N ALA A 346 24.19 -28.67 -6.81
CA ALA A 346 23.98 -27.82 -5.63
C ALA A 346 22.53 -27.92 -5.11
N THR A 347 21.54 -27.86 -5.99
CA THR A 347 20.11 -27.96 -5.63
C THR A 347 19.79 -29.31 -4.98
N ARG A 348 20.37 -30.42 -5.49
CA ARG A 348 20.22 -31.74 -4.88
C ARG A 348 20.73 -31.74 -3.44
N TYR A 349 21.90 -31.17 -3.18
CA TYR A 349 22.43 -31.04 -1.82
C TYR A 349 21.52 -30.14 -0.95
N LEU A 350 21.10 -28.99 -1.47
CA LEU A 350 20.23 -28.06 -0.73
C LEU A 350 18.85 -28.65 -0.43
N GLY A 351 18.40 -29.67 -1.17
CA GLY A 351 17.17 -30.42 -0.92
C GLY A 351 17.34 -31.61 0.05
N THR A 352 18.55 -31.82 0.61
CA THR A 352 18.81 -32.97 1.49
C THR A 352 18.13 -32.81 2.84
N THR A 353 17.42 -33.87 3.26
CA THR A 353 16.83 -34.03 4.59
C THR A 353 17.29 -35.37 5.20
N GLY A 354 17.33 -35.46 6.53
CA GLY A 354 17.77 -36.66 7.26
C GLY A 354 19.23 -36.63 7.66
N ASN A 355 19.65 -37.59 8.49
CA ASN A 355 21.00 -37.71 9.09
C ASN A 355 21.50 -36.41 9.78
N GLY A 356 20.58 -35.68 10.41
CA GLY A 356 20.88 -34.40 11.08
C GLY A 356 20.92 -33.19 10.17
N ALA A 357 20.73 -33.35 8.86
CA ALA A 357 20.57 -32.23 7.91
C ALA A 357 19.09 -31.97 7.59
N ASP A 358 18.74 -30.72 7.59
CA ASP A 358 17.44 -30.22 7.07
C ASP A 358 17.69 -28.90 6.35
N ASN A 359 18.34 -29.02 5.18
CA ASN A 359 18.70 -27.86 4.37
C ASN A 359 17.49 -27.07 3.87
N PRO A 360 16.36 -27.69 3.45
CA PRO A 360 15.16 -26.94 3.09
C PRO A 360 14.64 -26.03 4.21
N ALA A 361 14.56 -26.57 5.44
CA ALA A 361 14.14 -25.76 6.59
C ALA A 361 15.18 -24.68 6.96
N TYR A 362 16.46 -24.96 6.79
CA TYR A 362 17.50 -23.94 6.95
C TYR A 362 17.30 -22.79 5.96
N ILE A 363 17.09 -23.09 4.66
CA ILE A 363 16.84 -22.08 3.63
C ILE A 363 15.58 -21.25 3.94
N ALA A 364 14.50 -21.91 4.33
CA ALA A 364 13.27 -21.21 4.72
C ALA A 364 13.52 -20.22 5.88
N ARG A 365 14.25 -20.66 6.92
CA ARG A 365 14.62 -19.79 8.06
C ARG A 365 15.59 -18.69 7.66
N LEU A 366 16.48 -18.91 6.70
CA LEU A 366 17.43 -17.89 6.24
C LEU A 366 16.68 -16.65 5.73
N PHE A 367 15.60 -16.85 4.97
CA PHE A 367 14.83 -15.77 4.37
C PHE A 367 13.59 -15.35 5.19
N ASP A 368 13.43 -15.89 6.40
CA ASP A 368 12.39 -15.46 7.33
C ASP A 368 12.84 -14.20 8.07
N TYR A 369 12.31 -13.06 7.67
CA TYR A 369 12.61 -11.72 8.19
C TYR A 369 11.36 -11.03 8.73
N GLY A 370 10.59 -11.71 9.56
CA GLY A 370 9.35 -11.20 10.12
C GLY A 370 8.12 -11.49 9.26
N TYR A 371 6.94 -11.22 9.80
CA TYR A 371 5.67 -11.68 9.22
C TYR A 371 5.33 -11.06 7.85
N ALA A 372 5.86 -9.87 7.53
CA ALA A 372 5.65 -9.21 6.24
C ALA A 372 6.71 -9.57 5.19
N ASN A 373 7.80 -10.20 5.61
CA ASN A 373 8.96 -10.51 4.78
C ASN A 373 9.27 -12.01 4.78
N GLN A 374 8.26 -12.85 4.93
CA GLN A 374 8.40 -14.29 4.77
C GLN A 374 8.39 -14.60 3.27
N PRO A 375 9.54 -14.78 2.62
CA PRO A 375 9.54 -15.14 1.22
C PRO A 375 9.12 -16.59 1.09
N ALA A 376 8.34 -16.88 0.09
CA ALA A 376 8.10 -18.24 -0.35
C ALA A 376 9.32 -18.84 -1.06
N ARG A 377 10.55 -18.56 -0.56
CA ARG A 377 11.78 -19.08 -1.17
C ARG A 377 12.03 -20.50 -0.70
N THR A 378 12.27 -21.37 -1.66
CA THR A 378 12.65 -22.76 -1.46
C THR A 378 14.11 -22.98 -1.83
N TYR A 379 14.66 -24.13 -1.48
CA TYR A 379 16.01 -24.53 -1.91
C TYR A 379 16.15 -24.57 -3.45
N GLN A 380 15.06 -24.72 -4.20
CA GLN A 380 15.05 -24.73 -5.66
C GLN A 380 15.34 -23.34 -6.24
N ASP A 381 15.00 -22.28 -5.52
CA ASP A 381 15.21 -20.91 -5.97
C ASP A 381 16.66 -20.43 -5.82
N ILE A 382 17.46 -21.13 -4.96
CA ILE A 382 18.82 -20.70 -4.61
C ILE A 382 19.78 -20.73 -5.80
N CYS A 383 19.62 -21.66 -6.73
CA CYS A 383 20.45 -21.78 -7.93
C CYS A 383 19.64 -21.68 -9.23
N ARG A 384 18.39 -21.18 -9.15
CA ARG A 384 17.54 -21.02 -10.33
C ARG A 384 18.11 -19.93 -11.25
N LEU A 385 18.27 -20.27 -12.52
CA LEU A 385 18.61 -19.34 -13.59
C LEU A 385 17.35 -18.69 -14.17
N PRO A 386 17.47 -17.49 -14.76
CA PRO A 386 16.36 -16.80 -15.43
C PRO A 386 15.79 -17.59 -16.60
#